data_cfb20c0a1668e6da93224280bafb99c0
#
_entry.id   cfb20c0a1668e6da93224280bafb99c0
#
_cell.length_a   1.000
_cell.length_b   1.000
_cell.length_c   1.000
_cell.angle_alpha   90.00
_cell.angle_beta   90.00
_cell.angle_gamma   90.00
#
_symmetry.space_group_name_H-M   'P 1'
#
loop_
_entity.id
_entity.type
_entity.pdbx_description
1 polymer ?
#
loop_
_entity_poly.entity_id
_entity_poly.type
_entity_poly.pdbx_seq_one_letter_code
_entity_poly.pdbx_strand_id
1 'polypeptide(L)'
;MYKRQTLAGCAISENDPLWRMPLWRPYDQLLDSKVADINNVASAGFGGSITAALFLRRFVSQAKAWLHCDIYAWNLTTKPGRPEGGDCQAARALYALLVSRYG
;
A
#
# COMPACT_ATOMS: atom_id res chain seq x y z
N MET A 1 0.35 6.00 15.79
CA MET A 1 -0.81 5.09 15.90
C MET A 1 -2.08 5.65 15.28
N TYR A 2 -2.47 6.89 15.56
CA TYR A 2 -3.67 7.55 15.02
C TYR A 2 -3.78 7.65 13.49
N LYS A 3 -2.66 7.79 12.77
CA LYS A 3 -2.65 8.03 11.31
C LYS A 3 -3.20 6.86 10.47
N ARG A 4 -2.94 5.62 10.90
CA ARG A 4 -3.36 4.42 10.16
C ARG A 4 -4.84 4.12 10.36
N GLN A 5 -5.36 4.37 11.56
CA GLN A 5 -6.79 4.24 11.86
C GLN A 5 -7.60 5.30 11.12
N THR A 6 -7.08 6.52 10.98
CA THR A 6 -7.73 7.60 10.24
C THR A 6 -7.82 7.27 8.74
N LEU A 7 -6.77 6.68 8.12
CA LEU A 7 -6.83 6.27 6.72
C LEU A 7 -7.89 5.17 6.50
N ALA A 8 -7.97 4.19 7.38
CA ALA A 8 -9.00 3.15 7.31
C ALA A 8 -10.41 3.74 7.45
N GLY A 9 -10.60 4.72 8.33
CA GLY A 9 -11.85 5.46 8.44
C GLY A 9 -12.21 6.22 7.17
N CYS A 10 -11.26 6.92 6.57
CA CYS A 10 -11.44 7.60 5.28
C CYS A 10 -11.78 6.61 4.16
N ALA A 11 -11.12 5.46 4.13
CA ALA A 11 -11.42 4.42 3.14
C ALA A 11 -12.87 3.92 3.21
N ILE A 12 -13.42 3.79 4.40
CA ILE A 12 -14.82 3.39 4.61
C ILE A 12 -15.75 4.54 4.19
N SER A 13 -15.52 5.75 4.65
CA SER A 13 -16.39 6.90 4.36
C SER A 13 -16.44 7.29 2.88
N GLU A 14 -15.30 7.12 2.17
CA GLU A 14 -15.18 7.43 0.74
C GLU A 14 -15.53 6.25 -0.17
N ASN A 15 -15.98 5.12 0.38
CA ASN A 15 -16.22 3.89 -0.38
C ASN A 15 -15.01 3.52 -1.27
N ASP A 16 -13.83 3.61 -0.69
CA ASP A 16 -12.53 3.31 -1.30
C ASP A 16 -11.81 2.29 -0.41
N PRO A 17 -12.26 1.03 -0.39
CA PRO A 17 -11.89 0.06 0.62
C PRO A 17 -10.40 -0.28 0.55
N LEU A 18 -9.77 -0.29 1.72
CA LEU A 18 -8.38 -0.66 1.91
C LEU A 18 -8.29 -1.81 2.92
N TRP A 19 -7.48 -2.79 2.60
CA TRP A 19 -7.17 -3.89 3.50
C TRP A 19 -5.76 -3.71 4.06
N ARG A 20 -5.66 -3.51 5.38
CA ARG A 20 -4.38 -3.32 6.05
C ARG A 20 -3.62 -4.63 6.13
N MET A 21 -2.41 -4.65 5.56
CA MET A 21 -1.46 -5.76 5.63
C MET A 21 -0.34 -5.46 6.63
N PRO A 22 0.23 -6.47 7.32
CA PRO A 22 1.39 -6.27 8.18
C PRO A 22 2.67 -6.09 7.36
N LEU A 23 3.59 -5.29 7.89
CA LEU A 23 4.99 -5.29 7.43
C LEU A 23 5.72 -6.40 8.19
N TRP A 24 5.58 -7.64 7.72
CA TRP A 24 6.06 -8.84 8.41
C TRP A 24 7.59 -8.97 8.28
N ARG A 25 8.30 -8.62 9.34
CA ARG A 25 9.77 -8.58 9.35
C ARG A 25 10.47 -9.86 8.91
N PRO A 26 10.01 -11.07 9.25
CA PRO A 26 10.63 -12.29 8.75
C PRO A 26 10.72 -12.39 7.23
N TYR A 27 9.84 -11.71 6.48
CA TYR A 27 9.90 -11.67 5.02
C TYR A 27 10.99 -10.76 4.47
N ASP A 28 11.61 -9.93 5.28
CA ASP A 28 12.68 -9.03 4.85
C ASP A 28 13.89 -9.79 4.32
N GLN A 29 14.18 -10.96 4.87
CA GLN A 29 15.24 -11.86 4.38
C GLN A 29 15.03 -12.37 2.94
N LEU A 30 13.78 -12.36 2.42
CA LEU A 30 13.50 -12.74 1.03
C LEU A 30 14.06 -11.75 0.01
N LEU A 31 14.49 -10.59 0.47
CA LEU A 31 15.09 -9.53 -0.33
C LEU A 31 16.62 -9.53 -0.22
N ASP A 32 17.21 -10.43 0.55
CA ASP A 32 18.65 -10.52 0.70
C ASP A 32 19.31 -11.10 -0.56
N SER A 33 20.47 -10.55 -0.91
CA SER A 33 21.28 -11.00 -2.04
C SER A 33 22.64 -11.47 -1.58
N LYS A 34 23.19 -12.47 -2.26
CA LYS A 34 24.57 -12.94 -2.04
C LYS A 34 25.60 -12.12 -2.82
N VAL A 35 25.16 -11.33 -3.79
CA VAL A 35 26.05 -10.65 -4.75
C VAL A 35 25.76 -9.15 -4.88
N ALA A 36 24.65 -8.67 -4.31
CA ALA A 36 24.24 -7.27 -4.35
C ALA A 36 23.73 -6.83 -2.97
N ASP A 37 23.50 -5.53 -2.80
CA ASP A 37 22.99 -4.97 -1.54
C ASP A 37 21.56 -5.43 -1.24
N ILE A 38 20.77 -5.69 -2.27
CA ILE A 38 19.39 -6.13 -2.18
C ILE A 38 18.94 -6.79 -3.47
N ASN A 39 18.02 -7.76 -3.37
CA ASN A 39 17.27 -8.26 -4.51
C ASN A 39 16.03 -7.39 -4.75
N ASN A 40 15.80 -7.01 -6.00
CA ASN A 40 14.56 -6.33 -6.41
C ASN A 40 13.41 -7.30 -6.71
N VAL A 41 13.69 -8.60 -6.71
CA VAL A 41 12.71 -9.68 -6.87
C VAL A 41 12.84 -10.60 -5.66
N ALA A 42 11.76 -10.77 -4.92
CA ALA A 42 11.75 -11.67 -3.77
C ALA A 42 11.99 -13.12 -4.20
N SER A 43 12.72 -13.86 -3.36
CA SER A 43 13.04 -15.27 -3.62
C SER A 43 11.84 -16.22 -3.49
N ALA A 44 10.70 -15.75 -2.96
CA ALA A 44 9.46 -16.51 -2.82
C ALA A 44 8.32 -15.85 -3.60
N GLY A 45 7.44 -16.68 -4.19
CA GLY A 45 6.30 -16.22 -5.00
C GLY A 45 5.06 -15.80 -4.21
N PHE A 46 5.10 -15.79 -2.88
CA PHE A 46 3.96 -15.49 -2.01
C PHE A 46 4.21 -14.26 -1.14
N GLY A 47 3.12 -13.60 -0.70
CA GLY A 47 3.22 -12.42 0.13
C GLY A 47 3.78 -11.20 -0.60
N GLY A 48 3.54 -11.09 -1.90
CA GLY A 48 4.14 -10.07 -2.78
C GLY A 48 3.86 -8.64 -2.36
N SER A 49 2.66 -8.33 -1.88
CA SER A 49 2.32 -7.00 -1.38
C SER A 49 3.12 -6.62 -0.13
N ILE A 50 3.40 -7.58 0.74
CA ILE A 50 4.22 -7.37 1.93
C ILE A 50 5.69 -7.19 1.56
N THR A 51 6.22 -8.04 0.68
CA THR A 51 7.62 -7.97 0.23
C THR A 51 7.89 -6.71 -0.59
N ALA A 52 6.95 -6.28 -1.43
CA ALA A 52 7.04 -5.01 -2.15
C ALA A 52 7.12 -3.82 -1.18
N ALA A 53 6.28 -3.80 -0.17
CA ALA A 53 6.32 -2.77 0.86
C ALA A 53 7.63 -2.80 1.66
N LEU A 54 8.14 -3.98 2.02
CA LEU A 54 9.42 -4.14 2.71
C LEU A 54 10.60 -3.68 1.85
N PHE A 55 10.56 -3.99 0.55
CA PHE A 55 11.57 -3.50 -0.41
C PHE A 55 11.62 -1.98 -0.44
N LEU A 56 10.48 -1.32 -0.68
CA LEU A 56 10.43 0.14 -0.74
C LEU A 56 10.78 0.80 0.60
N ARG A 57 10.44 0.17 1.71
CA ARG A 57 10.80 0.65 3.04
C ARG A 57 12.30 0.78 3.25
N ARG A 58 13.13 -0.05 2.61
CA ARG A 58 14.60 0.04 2.73
C ARG A 58 15.17 1.35 2.21
N PHE A 59 14.43 2.06 1.36
CA PHE A 59 14.84 3.38 0.83
C PHE A 59 14.31 4.56 1.65
N VAL A 60 13.55 4.29 2.73
CA VAL A 60 12.94 5.33 3.56
C VAL A 60 13.70 5.45 4.86
N SER A 61 14.56 6.46 4.97
CA SER A 61 15.42 6.67 6.14
C SER A 61 14.96 7.81 7.06
N GLN A 62 14.37 8.88 6.51
CA GLN A 62 14.11 10.10 7.28
C GLN A 62 12.64 10.52 7.37
N ALA A 63 11.74 9.81 6.71
CA ALA A 63 10.31 10.14 6.76
C ALA A 63 9.72 9.84 8.13
N LYS A 64 9.05 10.83 8.73
CA LYS A 64 8.34 10.67 10.01
C LYS A 64 7.15 9.71 9.92
N ALA A 65 6.60 9.56 8.73
CA ALA A 65 5.51 8.63 8.42
C ALA A 65 5.65 8.14 6.99
N TRP A 66 5.38 6.88 6.78
CA TRP A 66 5.43 6.22 5.50
C TRP A 66 4.29 5.21 5.40
N LEU A 67 3.75 5.06 4.23
CA LEU A 67 2.81 4.01 3.90
C LEU A 67 3.05 3.54 2.46
N HIS A 68 2.70 2.31 2.20
CA HIS A 68 2.67 1.72 0.88
C HIS A 68 1.25 1.26 0.58
N CYS A 69 0.76 1.53 -0.62
CA CYS A 69 -0.49 1.00 -1.13
C CYS A 69 -0.18 0.13 -2.34
N ASP A 70 -0.54 -1.14 -2.25
CA ASP A 70 -0.53 -2.07 -3.37
C ASP A 70 -1.93 -2.09 -3.95
N ILE A 71 -2.10 -1.65 -5.20
CA ILE A 71 -3.42 -1.48 -5.83
C ILE A 71 -3.48 -2.26 -7.14
N TYR A 72 -4.63 -2.86 -7.41
CA TYR A 72 -4.89 -3.52 -8.68
C TYR A 72 -5.16 -2.52 -9.80
N ALA A 73 -5.71 -1.35 -9.45
CA ALA A 73 -5.99 -0.23 -10.36
C ALA A 73 -6.93 -0.56 -11.53
N TRP A 74 -7.74 -1.60 -11.40
CA TRP A 74 -8.64 -2.07 -12.45
C TRP A 74 -9.94 -2.62 -11.90
N ASN A 75 -11.07 -2.30 -12.55
CA ASN A 75 -12.36 -2.92 -12.33
C ASN A 75 -12.62 -3.97 -13.40
N LEU A 76 -12.78 -5.22 -12.99
CA LEU A 76 -13.08 -6.34 -13.89
C LEU A 76 -14.50 -6.29 -14.46
N THR A 77 -15.42 -5.65 -13.75
CA THR A 77 -16.84 -5.56 -14.11
C THR A 77 -17.38 -4.19 -13.75
N THR A 78 -18.33 -3.70 -14.53
CA THR A 78 -19.03 -2.45 -14.21
C THR A 78 -19.86 -2.59 -12.93
N LYS A 79 -19.71 -1.62 -12.04
CA LYS A 79 -20.52 -1.43 -10.83
C LYS A 79 -21.04 0.01 -10.78
N PRO A 80 -22.08 0.32 -9.98
CA PRO A 80 -22.57 1.70 -9.83
C PRO A 80 -21.41 2.65 -9.44
N GLY A 81 -21.20 3.70 -10.24
CA GLY A 81 -20.11 4.66 -10.06
C GLY A 81 -18.70 4.14 -10.33
N ARG A 82 -18.55 2.87 -10.77
CA ARG A 82 -17.27 2.21 -11.05
C ARG A 82 -17.36 1.44 -12.35
N PRO A 83 -17.16 2.05 -13.50
CA PRO A 83 -17.18 1.34 -14.79
C PRO A 83 -16.02 0.33 -14.87
N GLU A 84 -16.19 -0.67 -15.72
CA GLU A 84 -15.09 -1.55 -16.13
C GLU A 84 -13.94 -0.70 -16.69
N GLY A 85 -12.71 -1.06 -16.32
CA GLY A 85 -11.50 -0.35 -16.74
C GLY A 85 -10.65 0.16 -15.59
N GLY A 86 -9.78 1.12 -15.87
CA GLY A 86 -8.90 1.71 -14.88
C GLY A 86 -9.65 2.36 -13.72
N ASP A 87 -9.19 2.11 -12.49
CA ASP A 87 -9.72 2.71 -11.27
C ASP A 87 -8.58 3.21 -10.39
N CYS A 88 -8.67 4.45 -9.94
CA CYS A 88 -7.70 5.05 -9.04
C CYS A 88 -8.02 4.67 -7.58
N GLN A 89 -7.81 3.41 -7.24
CA GLN A 89 -8.01 2.87 -5.90
C GLN A 89 -7.07 3.56 -4.90
N ALA A 90 -7.48 3.69 -3.65
CA ALA A 90 -6.79 4.37 -2.55
C ALA A 90 -6.72 5.91 -2.66
N ALA A 91 -6.85 6.50 -3.83
CA ALA A 91 -6.67 7.94 -4.02
C ALA A 91 -7.73 8.76 -3.28
N ARG A 92 -8.99 8.33 -3.26
CA ARG A 92 -10.07 9.04 -2.55
C ARG A 92 -9.86 9.00 -1.04
N ALA A 93 -9.48 7.84 -0.50
CA ALA A 93 -9.18 7.69 0.92
C ALA A 93 -7.98 8.55 1.33
N LEU A 94 -6.93 8.59 0.51
CA LEU A 94 -5.75 9.43 0.76
C LEU A 94 -6.10 10.92 0.66
N TYR A 95 -6.86 11.32 -0.33
CA TYR A 95 -7.32 12.70 -0.46
C TYR A 95 -8.14 13.16 0.75
N ALA A 96 -9.12 12.35 1.18
CA ALA A 96 -9.90 12.64 2.38
C ALA A 96 -9.02 12.74 3.63
N LEU A 97 -8.03 11.88 3.77
CA LEU A 97 -7.04 11.96 4.85
C LEU A 97 -6.26 13.29 4.81
N LEU A 98 -5.79 13.69 3.63
CA LEU A 98 -5.02 14.93 3.48
C LEU A 98 -5.89 16.17 3.77
N VAL A 99 -7.12 16.20 3.26
CA VAL A 99 -8.07 17.28 3.56
C VAL A 99 -8.36 17.38 5.05
N SER A 100 -8.57 16.25 5.73
CA SER A 100 -8.83 16.26 7.18
C SER A 100 -7.63 16.76 8.01
N ARG A 101 -6.43 16.74 7.45
CA ARG A 101 -5.21 17.14 8.15
C ARG A 101 -4.70 18.52 7.80
N TYR A 102 -4.90 18.95 6.59
CA TYR A 102 -4.29 20.17 6.02
C TYR A 102 -5.30 21.13 5.40
N GLY A 103 -6.52 20.67 5.15
CA GLY A 103 -7.62 21.49 4.68
C GLY A 103 -8.36 22.14 5.82
#